data_17e3f3a721c89fe26b4d8d2944bf6d45
#
_entry.id   17e3f3a721c89fe26b4d8d2944bf6d45
#
_cell.length_a   1.000
_cell.length_b   1.000
_cell.length_c   1.000
_cell.angle_alpha   90.00
_cell.angle_beta   90.00
_cell.angle_gamma   90.00
#
_symmetry.space_group_name_H-M   'P 1'
#
loop_
_entity.id
_entity.type
_entity.pdbx_description
1 polymer ?
#
loop_
_entity_poly.entity_id
_entity_poly.type
_entity_poly.pdbx_seq_one_letter_code
_entity_poly.pdbx_strand_id
1 'polypeptide(L)'
;MIIGVGTDLVSIDRITRVLARHPDRFADRILSEAERARFDAYEVGPGRNAYVAKQFAAKEAVSKALGTGMREGVQFNRIEVLRNSAGQPSVKLLREALMKA
;
A
#
# COMPACT_ATOMS: atom_id res chain seq x y z
N MET A 1 -8.87 15.48 -6.36
CA MET A 1 -8.23 15.56 -5.18
C MET A 1 -6.78 15.85 -5.22
N ILE A 2 -6.50 17.01 -4.86
CA ILE A 2 -5.20 17.45 -5.00
C ILE A 2 -4.32 17.30 -3.87
N ILE A 3 -4.91 16.89 -2.82
CA ILE A 3 -4.21 16.67 -1.64
C ILE A 3 -2.99 15.90 -1.79
N GLY A 4 -3.03 15.01 -2.66
CA GLY A 4 -2.02 14.04 -2.74
C GLY A 4 -0.70 14.46 -3.34
N VAL A 5 -0.67 15.56 -4.04
CA VAL A 5 0.54 15.86 -4.81
C VAL A 5 1.77 16.02 -3.92
N GLY A 6 1.73 16.92 -2.98
CA GLY A 6 2.84 17.11 -2.07
C GLY A 6 3.02 15.93 -1.14
N THR A 7 1.93 15.34 -0.70
CA THR A 7 1.97 14.20 0.19
C THR A 7 2.59 13.00 -0.49
N ASP A 8 2.27 12.79 -1.75
CA ASP A 8 2.82 11.66 -2.50
C ASP A 8 4.33 11.79 -2.64
N LEU A 9 4.84 12.97 -2.89
CA LEU A 9 6.28 13.17 -2.98
C LEU A 9 6.98 12.86 -1.66
N VAL A 10 6.42 13.34 -0.58
CA VAL A 10 6.97 13.07 0.75
C VAL A 10 6.90 11.59 1.06
N SER A 11 5.79 10.94 0.72
CA SER A 11 5.61 9.53 0.98
C SER A 11 6.59 8.67 0.20
N ILE A 12 6.85 9.00 -1.05
CA ILE A 12 7.80 8.26 -1.87
C ILE A 12 9.19 8.32 -1.25
N ASP A 13 9.60 9.49 -0.83
CA ASP A 13 10.92 9.70 -0.23
C ASP A 13 11.07 8.89 1.06
N ARG A 14 10.06 8.98 1.91
CA ARG A 14 10.05 8.26 3.17
C ARG A 14 10.04 6.74 2.95
N ILE A 15 9.22 6.28 2.03
CA ILE A 15 9.12 4.86 1.72
C ILE A 15 10.42 4.34 1.15
N THR A 16 11.07 5.12 0.29
CA THR A 16 12.36 4.75 -0.26
C THR A 16 13.39 4.52 0.85
N ARG A 17 13.41 5.38 1.85
CA ARG A 17 14.34 5.24 2.96
C ARG A 17 14.05 4.02 3.80
N VAL A 18 12.78 3.75 4.07
CA VAL A 18 12.42 2.60 4.89
C VAL A 18 12.72 1.30 4.15
N LEU A 19 12.44 1.26 2.85
CA LEU A 19 12.74 0.09 2.05
C LEU A 19 14.24 -0.17 1.96
N ALA A 20 15.05 0.87 1.98
CA ALA A 20 16.49 0.69 1.96
C ALA A 20 16.99 0.01 3.23
N ARG A 21 16.33 0.27 4.35
CA ARG A 21 16.73 -0.30 5.63
C ARG A 21 16.10 -1.65 5.94
N HIS A 22 14.82 -1.77 5.67
CA HIS A 22 14.05 -2.95 6.06
C HIS A 22 13.06 -3.35 4.96
N PRO A 23 13.58 -3.79 3.81
CA PRO A 23 12.71 -4.05 2.65
C PRO A 23 11.64 -5.11 2.92
N ASP A 24 12.03 -6.23 3.49
CA ASP A 24 11.08 -7.32 3.70
C ASP A 24 10.08 -7.02 4.80
N ARG A 25 10.57 -6.48 5.90
CA ARG A 25 9.70 -6.15 7.03
C ARG A 25 8.64 -5.13 6.64
N PHE A 26 9.05 -4.08 5.93
CA PHE A 26 8.13 -3.04 5.54
C PHE A 26 7.12 -3.56 4.51
N ALA A 27 7.61 -4.31 3.52
CA ALA A 27 6.75 -4.89 2.51
C ALA A 27 5.70 -5.80 3.14
N ASP A 28 6.09 -6.63 4.08
CA ASP A 28 5.16 -7.54 4.75
C ASP A 28 4.08 -6.81 5.53
N ARG A 29 4.40 -5.65 6.07
CA ARG A 29 3.42 -4.87 6.83
C ARG A 29 2.41 -4.16 5.94
N ILE A 30 2.86 -3.74 4.76
CA ILE A 30 2.05 -2.90 3.88
C ILE A 30 1.32 -3.70 2.82
N LEU A 31 1.93 -4.75 2.32
CA LEU A 31 1.41 -5.45 1.14
C LEU A 31 0.69 -6.73 1.50
N SER A 32 -0.38 -7.03 0.77
CA SER A 32 -1.04 -8.32 0.85
C SER A 32 -0.14 -9.35 0.16
N GLU A 33 -0.51 -10.61 0.27
CA GLU A 33 0.24 -11.69 -0.34
C GLU A 33 0.35 -11.51 -1.86
N ALA A 34 -0.74 -11.17 -2.51
CA ALA A 34 -0.75 -10.95 -3.95
C ALA A 34 0.08 -9.73 -4.35
N GLU A 35 0.01 -8.67 -3.55
CA GLU A 35 0.81 -7.47 -3.79
C GLU A 35 2.29 -7.75 -3.56
N ARG A 36 2.61 -8.59 -2.59
CA ARG A 36 3.99 -8.96 -2.30
C ARG A 36 4.60 -9.71 -3.49
N ALA A 37 3.81 -10.55 -4.16
CA ALA A 37 4.28 -11.24 -5.34
C ALA A 37 4.64 -10.25 -6.46
N ARG A 38 3.84 -9.19 -6.60
CA ARG A 38 4.14 -8.15 -7.54
C ARG A 38 5.40 -7.38 -7.17
N PHE A 39 5.53 -7.06 -5.91
CA PHE A 39 6.71 -6.39 -5.37
C PHE A 39 7.97 -7.20 -5.67
N ASP A 40 7.90 -8.50 -5.44
CA ASP A 40 9.05 -9.37 -5.66
C ASP A 40 9.44 -9.50 -7.14
N ALA A 41 8.52 -9.20 -8.04
CA ALA A 41 8.78 -9.24 -9.47
C ALA A 41 9.52 -7.99 -9.97
N TYR A 42 9.51 -6.92 -9.19
CA TYR A 42 10.26 -5.72 -9.56
C TYR A 42 11.72 -5.86 -9.18
N GLU A 43 12.59 -5.26 -9.96
CA GLU A 43 13.98 -5.12 -9.57
C GLU A 43 14.07 -4.03 -8.51
N VAL A 44 15.05 -4.13 -7.65
CA VAL A 44 15.30 -3.10 -6.65
C VAL A 44 15.60 -1.79 -7.36
N GLY A 45 14.86 -0.75 -7.03
CA GLY A 45 15.05 0.54 -7.65
C GLY A 45 13.81 1.41 -7.62
N PRO A 46 13.81 2.52 -8.38
CA PRO A 46 12.73 3.50 -8.35
C PRO A 46 11.36 2.92 -8.70
N GLY A 47 11.30 1.97 -9.62
CA GLY A 47 10.03 1.38 -10.01
C GLY A 47 9.38 0.62 -8.87
N ARG A 48 10.15 -0.16 -8.15
CA ARG A 48 9.67 -0.92 -7.00
C ARG A 48 9.23 0.04 -5.89
N ASN A 49 10.01 1.07 -5.64
CA ASN A 49 9.70 2.04 -4.60
C ASN A 49 8.42 2.80 -4.94
N ALA A 50 8.25 3.17 -6.20
CA ALA A 50 7.03 3.85 -6.64
C ALA A 50 5.80 2.96 -6.50
N TYR A 51 5.94 1.68 -6.80
CA TYR A 51 4.85 0.73 -6.63
C TYR A 51 4.38 0.69 -5.17
N VAL A 52 5.32 0.56 -4.24
CA VAL A 52 4.99 0.52 -2.83
C VAL A 52 4.34 1.82 -2.38
N ALA A 53 4.84 2.96 -2.85
CA ALA A 53 4.28 4.26 -2.50
C ALA A 53 2.83 4.39 -2.99
N LYS A 54 2.54 3.92 -4.19
CA LYS A 54 1.18 3.94 -4.72
C LYS A 54 0.25 3.08 -3.90
N GLN A 55 0.72 1.89 -3.53
CA GLN A 55 -0.08 0.98 -2.71
C GLN A 55 -0.35 1.58 -1.34
N PHE A 56 0.67 2.17 -0.75
CA PHE A 56 0.53 2.80 0.55
C PHE A 56 -0.50 3.93 0.51
N ALA A 57 -0.40 4.81 -0.49
CA ALA A 57 -1.32 5.93 -0.62
C ALA A 57 -2.77 5.46 -0.82
N ALA A 58 -2.96 4.45 -1.66
CA ALA A 58 -4.29 3.90 -1.89
C ALA A 58 -4.89 3.31 -0.61
N LYS A 59 -4.06 2.62 0.16
CA LYS A 59 -4.52 2.01 1.42
C LYS A 59 -4.83 3.05 2.48
N GLU A 60 -4.07 4.14 2.50
CA GLU A 60 -4.40 5.24 3.39
C GLU A 60 -5.77 5.83 3.06
N ALA A 61 -6.04 6.01 1.77
CA ALA A 61 -7.31 6.55 1.34
C ALA A 61 -8.47 5.62 1.73
N VAL A 62 -8.29 4.31 1.53
CA VAL A 62 -9.30 3.33 1.91
C VAL A 62 -9.51 3.33 3.42
N SER A 63 -8.44 3.37 4.17
CA SER A 63 -8.49 3.38 5.62
C SER A 63 -9.28 4.57 6.15
N LYS A 64 -9.05 5.75 5.56
CA LYS A 64 -9.81 6.94 5.93
C LYS A 64 -11.28 6.81 5.56
N ALA A 65 -11.55 6.24 4.41
CA ALA A 65 -12.93 6.06 3.94
C ALA A 65 -13.70 5.11 4.87
N LEU A 66 -13.01 4.12 5.44
CA LEU A 66 -13.63 3.21 6.38
C LEU A 66 -13.88 3.85 7.74
N GLY A 67 -13.21 4.96 8.02
CA GLY A 67 -13.38 5.68 9.27
C GLY A 67 -12.72 5.05 10.48
N THR A 68 -12.03 3.95 10.27
CA THR A 68 -11.39 3.24 11.38
C THR A 68 -9.88 3.46 11.44
N GLY A 69 -9.28 3.82 10.32
CA GLY A 69 -7.84 3.90 10.23
C GLY A 69 -7.23 2.55 10.57
N MET A 70 -6.15 2.59 11.31
CA MET A 70 -5.47 1.36 11.72
C MET A 70 -5.90 0.89 13.09
N ARG A 71 -6.80 1.61 13.74
CA ARG A 71 -7.12 1.35 15.13
C ARG A 71 -7.87 0.08 15.42
N GLU A 72 -8.83 -0.26 14.64
CA GLU A 72 -9.70 -1.38 14.95
C GLU A 72 -9.33 -2.66 14.25
N GLY A 73 -8.03 -2.86 14.05
CA GLY A 73 -7.55 -4.09 13.46
C GLY A 73 -7.54 -4.11 11.95
N VAL A 74 -7.85 -2.97 11.33
CA VAL A 74 -7.72 -2.88 9.88
C VAL A 74 -6.26 -2.63 9.58
N GLN A 75 -5.59 -3.59 8.99
CA GLN A 75 -4.18 -3.52 8.69
C GLN A 75 -3.97 -3.34 7.19
N PHE A 76 -2.95 -2.60 6.82
CA PHE A 76 -2.68 -2.32 5.41
C PHE A 76 -2.49 -3.58 4.58
N ASN A 77 -1.87 -4.60 5.14
CA ASN A 77 -1.70 -5.85 4.40
C ASN A 77 -3.00 -6.65 4.23
N ARG A 78 -4.09 -6.19 4.82
CA ARG A 78 -5.42 -6.78 4.64
C ARG A 78 -6.31 -5.96 3.72
N ILE A 79 -5.79 -4.86 3.21
CA ILE A 79 -6.45 -4.06 2.20
C ILE A 79 -5.68 -4.33 0.91
N GLU A 80 -6.29 -5.08 0.00
CA GLU A 80 -5.59 -5.45 -1.22
C GLU A 80 -5.99 -4.54 -2.37
N VAL A 81 -5.01 -3.92 -3.00
CA VAL A 81 -5.25 -3.03 -4.13
C VAL A 81 -4.59 -3.64 -5.36
N LEU A 82 -5.40 -4.14 -6.26
CA LEU A 82 -4.92 -4.70 -7.51
C LEU A 82 -5.27 -3.77 -8.64
N ARG A 83 -4.53 -3.82 -9.70
CA ARG A 83 -4.75 -2.94 -10.85
C ARG A 83 -4.91 -3.77 -12.10
N ASN A 84 -5.85 -3.36 -12.96
CA ASN A 84 -6.05 -4.04 -14.23
C ASN A 84 -5.00 -3.56 -15.24
N SER A 85 -5.09 -4.03 -16.47
CA SER A 85 -4.13 -3.66 -17.52
C SER A 85 -4.14 -2.18 -17.84
N ALA A 86 -5.22 -1.48 -17.55
CA ALA A 86 -5.30 -0.05 -17.78
C ALA A 86 -4.79 0.75 -16.56
N GLY A 87 -4.34 0.07 -15.51
CA GLY A 87 -3.84 0.73 -14.31
C GLY A 87 -4.92 1.14 -13.33
N GLN A 88 -6.17 0.78 -13.59
CA GLN A 88 -7.26 1.14 -12.69
C GLN A 88 -7.25 0.27 -11.45
N PRO A 89 -7.36 0.86 -10.27
CA PRO A 89 -7.32 0.08 -9.04
C PRO A 89 -8.66 -0.57 -8.72
N SER A 90 -8.60 -1.74 -8.10
CA SER A 90 -9.76 -2.34 -7.46
C SER A 90 -9.34 -2.75 -6.06
N VAL A 91 -10.22 -2.54 -5.10
CA VAL A 91 -9.92 -2.75 -3.69
C VAL A 91 -10.69 -3.94 -3.16
N LYS A 92 -10.00 -4.77 -2.41
CA LYS A 92 -10.61 -5.92 -1.77
C LYS A 92 -10.18 -5.92 -0.31
N LEU A 93 -11.14 -6.03 0.58
CA LEU A 93 -10.85 -6.16 1.99
C LEU A 93 -10.71 -7.65 2.30
N LEU A 94 -9.58 -8.01 2.86
CA LEU A 94 -9.32 -9.39 3.19
C LEU A 94 -9.97 -9.75 4.52
N ARG A 95 -10.00 -11.02 4.82
CA ARG A 95 -10.82 -11.56 5.89
C ARG A 95 -10.81 -10.79 7.21
N GLU A 96 -9.65 -10.45 7.70
CA GLU A 96 -9.56 -9.73 8.97
C GLU A 96 -10.20 -8.36 8.91
N ALA A 97 -10.00 -7.65 7.81
CA ALA A 97 -10.60 -6.33 7.65
C ALA A 97 -12.12 -6.43 7.58
N LEU A 98 -12.63 -7.46 6.90
CA LEU A 98 -14.06 -7.67 6.81
C LEU A 98 -14.67 -8.01 8.16
N MET A 99 -13.97 -8.76 8.96
CA MET A 99 -14.46 -9.13 10.29
C MET A 99 -14.54 -7.93 11.23
N LYS A 100 -13.70 -6.94 11.01
CA LYS A 100 -13.70 -5.74 11.85
C LYS A 100 -14.67 -4.68 11.32
N ALA A 101 -14.93 -4.71 10.08
CA ALA A 101 -15.86 -3.78 9.48
C ALA A 101 -17.28 -4.19 9.80
#